data_8fcd3b3b6de1c6e11085f8705a7f061c
#
_entry.id   8fcd3b3b6de1c6e11085f8705a7f061c
#
_cell.length_a   1.000
_cell.length_b   1.000
_cell.length_c   1.000
_cell.angle_alpha   90.00
_cell.angle_beta   90.00
_cell.angle_gamma   90.00
#
_symmetry.space_group_name_H-M   'P 1'
#
loop_
_entity.id
_entity.type
_entity.pdbx_description
1 polymer ?
#
loop_
_entity_poly.entity_id
_entity_poly.type
_entity_poly.pdbx_seq_one_letter_code
_entity_poly.pdbx_strand_id
1 'polypeptide(L)'
;FSFNAREGRCGACEGQGYHLIEMHFLSDVWVTCDQCKGRRYNRETLAVTFRGQTIADVLDMEITKSVELFESQPRILRILQTLEEVGLGYMKLGQPGNTLSGGEAQRLKLAAELSRRSRGKTLYILDEPTTGLHIDDVARLLKILQRLVDQGNTAIIIEHNL
;
A
#
# COMPACT_ATOMS: atom_id res chain seq x y z
N PHE A 1 -1.26 -10.86 -13.40
CA PHE A 1 -1.01 -9.41 -13.33
C PHE A 1 0.21 -9.14 -12.43
N SER A 2 1.40 -9.12 -13.01
CA SER A 2 2.63 -8.74 -12.31
C SER A 2 3.43 -7.79 -13.21
N PHE A 3 3.79 -6.61 -12.71
CA PHE A 3 4.67 -5.71 -13.47
C PHE A 3 6.13 -6.18 -13.50
N ASN A 4 6.47 -7.26 -12.82
CA ASN A 4 7.75 -7.93 -12.93
C ASN A 4 7.78 -8.98 -14.06
N ALA A 5 6.61 -9.44 -14.53
CA ALA A 5 6.50 -10.36 -15.64
C ALA A 5 6.52 -9.63 -16.99
N ARG A 6 7.44 -10.00 -17.89
CA ARG A 6 7.64 -9.31 -19.18
C ARG A 6 6.40 -9.34 -20.08
N GLU A 7 5.63 -10.42 -20.03
CA GLU A 7 4.52 -10.67 -20.97
C GLU A 7 3.29 -9.76 -20.78
N GLY A 8 3.06 -9.25 -19.56
CA GLY A 8 1.86 -8.45 -19.27
C GLY A 8 2.13 -6.96 -19.02
N ARG A 9 3.39 -6.57 -18.79
CA ARG A 9 3.76 -5.19 -18.49
C ARG A 9 3.96 -4.35 -19.75
N CYS A 10 3.90 -3.04 -19.62
CA CYS A 10 4.30 -2.12 -20.68
C CYS A 10 5.79 -2.30 -20.98
N GLY A 11 6.14 -2.59 -22.24
CA GLY A 11 7.52 -2.82 -22.66
C GLY A 11 8.38 -1.55 -22.63
N ALA A 12 7.78 -0.35 -22.81
CA ALA A 12 8.54 0.89 -22.86
C ALA A 12 9.04 1.36 -21.48
N CYS A 13 8.19 1.27 -20.45
CA CYS A 13 8.55 1.67 -19.08
C CYS A 13 8.77 0.48 -18.15
N GLU A 14 8.81 -0.71 -18.69
CA GLU A 14 9.00 -1.96 -17.94
C GLU A 14 8.04 -2.16 -16.74
N GLY A 15 6.84 -1.62 -16.86
CA GLY A 15 5.82 -1.68 -15.82
C GLY A 15 5.92 -0.59 -14.74
N GLN A 16 6.86 0.35 -14.88
CA GLN A 16 6.99 1.47 -13.93
C GLN A 16 5.86 2.50 -14.09
N GLY A 17 5.34 2.68 -15.32
CA GLY A 17 4.37 3.71 -15.65
C GLY A 17 5.01 5.07 -15.94
N TYR A 18 6.27 5.27 -15.58
CA TYR A 18 7.03 6.50 -15.70
C TYR A 18 8.45 6.20 -16.18
N HIS A 19 9.13 7.21 -16.71
CA HIS A 19 10.56 7.22 -16.99
C HIS A 19 11.24 8.22 -16.07
N LEU A 20 12.36 7.80 -15.47
CA LEU A 20 13.23 8.70 -14.72
C LEU A 20 14.15 9.41 -15.70
N ILE A 21 14.12 10.74 -15.71
CA ILE A 21 15.08 11.57 -16.42
C ILE A 21 16.05 12.12 -15.37
N GLU A 22 17.27 11.56 -15.37
CA GLU A 22 18.35 12.02 -14.50
C GLU A 22 18.90 13.34 -15.02
N MET A 23 18.95 14.36 -14.15
CA MET A 23 19.48 15.68 -14.46
C MET A 23 20.73 15.96 -13.65
N HIS A 24 21.88 16.16 -14.31
CA HIS A 24 23.18 16.34 -13.64
C HIS A 24 23.27 17.49 -12.64
N PHE A 25 22.43 18.53 -12.76
CA PHE A 25 22.47 19.73 -11.91
C PHE A 25 21.11 20.10 -11.28
N LEU A 26 20.05 19.33 -11.56
CA LEU A 26 18.70 19.54 -11.04
C LEU A 26 18.18 18.23 -10.45
N SER A 27 17.11 18.32 -9.69
CA SER A 27 16.43 17.11 -9.19
C SER A 27 15.90 16.27 -10.35
N ASP A 28 16.03 14.95 -10.24
CA ASP A 28 15.51 14.01 -11.21
C ASP A 28 14.01 14.19 -11.44
N VAL A 29 13.57 14.05 -12.68
CA VAL A 29 12.18 14.26 -13.09
C VAL A 29 11.56 12.95 -13.55
N TRP A 30 10.40 12.63 -12.98
CA TRP A 30 9.59 11.49 -13.38
C TRP A 30 8.60 11.92 -14.46
N VAL A 31 8.73 11.36 -15.66
CA VAL A 31 7.86 11.66 -16.81
C VAL A 31 6.97 10.45 -17.08
N THR A 32 5.66 10.70 -17.21
CA THR A 32 4.69 9.65 -17.51
C THR A 32 5.03 8.96 -18.84
N CYS A 33 5.02 7.64 -18.84
CA CYS A 33 5.28 6.82 -20.03
C CYS A 33 4.27 7.10 -21.14
N ASP A 34 4.73 7.48 -22.32
CA ASP A 34 3.89 7.84 -23.46
C ASP A 34 3.08 6.66 -24.01
N GLN A 35 3.60 5.44 -23.92
CA GLN A 35 2.90 4.25 -24.40
C GLN A 35 1.72 3.84 -23.52
N CYS A 36 1.97 3.66 -22.21
CA CYS A 36 0.92 3.16 -21.31
C CYS A 36 0.18 4.28 -20.58
N LYS A 37 0.62 5.55 -20.69
CA LYS A 37 0.01 6.70 -19.99
C LYS A 37 -0.14 6.47 -18.48
N GLY A 38 0.92 5.94 -17.85
CA GLY A 38 0.94 5.64 -16.43
C GLY A 38 0.30 4.30 -16.04
N ARG A 39 -0.38 3.60 -16.96
CA ARG A 39 -1.16 2.39 -16.67
C ARG A 39 -0.33 1.13 -16.42
N ARG A 40 0.98 1.14 -16.62
CA ARG A 40 1.96 0.09 -16.31
C ARG A 40 1.87 -1.19 -17.14
N TYR A 41 0.72 -1.52 -17.73
CA TYR A 41 0.45 -2.77 -18.44
C TYR A 41 0.28 -2.55 -19.94
N ASN A 42 0.44 -3.63 -20.70
CA ASN A 42 0.16 -3.65 -22.13
C ASN A 42 -1.36 -3.67 -22.40
N ARG A 43 -1.73 -3.47 -23.66
CA ARG A 43 -3.14 -3.39 -24.08
C ARG A 43 -3.91 -4.69 -23.84
N GLU A 44 -3.27 -5.83 -24.01
CA GLU A 44 -3.90 -7.14 -23.83
C GLU A 44 -4.25 -7.39 -22.35
N THR A 45 -3.33 -7.06 -21.44
CA THR A 45 -3.57 -7.15 -20.00
C THR A 45 -4.66 -6.18 -19.54
N LEU A 46 -4.69 -4.96 -20.12
CA LEU A 46 -5.71 -3.96 -19.81
C LEU A 46 -7.09 -4.29 -20.42
N ALA A 47 -7.19 -5.23 -21.34
CA ALA A 47 -8.48 -5.71 -21.85
C ALA A 47 -9.21 -6.63 -20.85
N VAL A 48 -8.49 -7.17 -19.86
CA VAL A 48 -9.09 -8.00 -18.80
C VAL A 48 -9.67 -7.11 -17.71
N THR A 49 -10.95 -7.32 -17.40
CA THR A 49 -11.65 -6.55 -16.37
C THR A 49 -12.21 -7.45 -15.27
N PHE A 50 -12.28 -6.91 -14.07
CA PHE A 50 -12.99 -7.47 -12.93
C PHE A 50 -14.04 -6.46 -12.45
N ARG A 51 -15.33 -6.82 -12.49
CA ARG A 51 -16.45 -5.91 -12.19
C ARG A 51 -16.36 -4.58 -12.96
N GLY A 52 -15.93 -4.63 -14.22
CA GLY A 52 -15.78 -3.46 -15.10
C GLY A 52 -14.50 -2.65 -14.89
N GLN A 53 -13.65 -2.99 -13.93
CA GLN A 53 -12.39 -2.31 -13.64
C GLN A 53 -11.21 -3.08 -14.23
N THR A 54 -10.29 -2.38 -14.90
CA THR A 54 -9.00 -2.93 -15.33
C THR A 54 -8.02 -2.98 -14.14
N ILE A 55 -6.92 -3.71 -14.28
CA ILE A 55 -5.87 -3.70 -13.26
C ILE A 55 -5.28 -2.29 -13.03
N ALA A 56 -5.25 -1.43 -14.05
CA ALA A 56 -4.79 -0.06 -13.90
C ALA A 56 -5.76 0.77 -13.06
N ASP A 57 -7.08 0.61 -13.26
CA ASP A 57 -8.11 1.29 -12.47
C ASP A 57 -8.05 0.82 -11.01
N VAL A 58 -7.85 -0.48 -10.78
CA VAL A 58 -7.67 -1.03 -9.43
C VAL A 58 -6.44 -0.45 -8.74
N LEU A 59 -5.31 -0.33 -9.45
CA LEU A 59 -4.10 0.26 -8.87
C LEU A 59 -4.23 1.77 -8.59
N ASP A 60 -5.05 2.48 -9.34
CA ASP A 60 -5.34 3.92 -9.12
C ASP A 60 -6.41 4.16 -8.05
N MET A 61 -7.09 3.11 -7.60
CA MET A 61 -8.15 3.17 -6.61
C MET A 61 -7.59 3.33 -5.19
N GLU A 62 -8.24 4.15 -4.37
CA GLU A 62 -7.99 4.24 -2.94
C GLU A 62 -8.34 2.91 -2.24
N ILE A 63 -7.60 2.57 -1.18
CA ILE A 63 -7.83 1.34 -0.41
C ILE A 63 -9.27 1.25 0.08
N THR A 64 -9.82 2.33 0.65
CA THR A 64 -11.20 2.39 1.12
C THR A 64 -12.21 2.03 0.02
N LYS A 65 -12.05 2.56 -1.19
CA LYS A 65 -12.93 2.24 -2.33
C LYS A 65 -12.74 0.80 -2.81
N SER A 66 -11.51 0.27 -2.70
CA SER A 66 -11.23 -1.10 -3.12
C SER A 66 -11.86 -2.16 -2.22
N VAL A 67 -12.17 -1.84 -0.97
CA VAL A 67 -12.91 -2.72 -0.03
C VAL A 67 -14.26 -3.12 -0.63
N GLU A 68 -15.00 -2.17 -1.20
CA GLU A 68 -16.29 -2.43 -1.84
C GLU A 68 -16.15 -3.30 -3.09
N LEU A 69 -15.15 -3.00 -3.93
CA LEU A 69 -14.88 -3.77 -5.15
C LEU A 69 -14.60 -5.25 -4.84
N PHE A 70 -13.85 -5.52 -3.78
CA PHE A 70 -13.38 -6.86 -3.42
C PHE A 70 -14.17 -7.51 -2.26
N GLU A 71 -15.37 -7.04 -1.95
CA GLU A 71 -16.22 -7.59 -0.86
C GLU A 71 -16.45 -9.11 -0.97
N SER A 72 -16.57 -9.65 -2.20
CA SER A 72 -16.76 -11.08 -2.47
C SER A 72 -15.45 -11.90 -2.49
N GLN A 73 -14.30 -11.28 -2.21
CA GLN A 73 -12.97 -11.90 -2.24
C GLN A 73 -12.33 -11.89 -0.84
N PRO A 74 -12.65 -12.85 0.05
CA PRO A 74 -12.30 -12.76 1.49
C PRO A 74 -10.81 -12.61 1.77
N ARG A 75 -9.94 -13.18 0.91
CA ARG A 75 -8.48 -13.08 1.08
C ARG A 75 -7.97 -11.67 0.80
N ILE A 76 -8.51 -11.00 -0.23
CA ILE A 76 -8.15 -9.63 -0.59
C ILE A 76 -8.79 -8.68 0.41
N LEU A 77 -10.09 -8.84 0.67
CA LEU A 77 -10.87 -8.02 1.58
C LEU A 77 -10.20 -7.90 2.96
N ARG A 78 -9.75 -9.01 3.53
CA ARG A 78 -9.05 -9.01 4.83
C ARG A 78 -7.82 -8.11 4.83
N ILE A 79 -7.01 -8.15 3.76
CA ILE A 79 -5.81 -7.31 3.65
C ILE A 79 -6.17 -5.84 3.54
N LEU A 80 -7.17 -5.52 2.69
CA LEU A 80 -7.64 -4.16 2.50
C LEU A 80 -8.21 -3.56 3.78
N GLN A 81 -9.04 -4.32 4.50
CA GLN A 81 -9.58 -3.91 5.81
C GLN A 81 -8.46 -3.67 6.83
N THR A 82 -7.43 -4.52 6.86
CA THR A 82 -6.28 -4.29 7.74
C THR A 82 -5.53 -3.01 7.40
N LEU A 83 -5.37 -2.70 6.09
CA LEU A 83 -4.75 -1.44 5.64
C LEU A 83 -5.59 -0.22 6.02
N GLU A 84 -6.91 -0.32 5.91
CA GLU A 84 -7.84 0.74 6.33
C GLU A 84 -7.81 0.95 7.85
N GLU A 85 -7.79 -0.14 8.62
CA GLU A 85 -7.70 -0.12 10.09
C GLU A 85 -6.44 0.59 10.59
N VAL A 86 -5.28 0.45 9.90
CA VAL A 86 -4.04 1.15 10.25
C VAL A 86 -3.99 2.61 9.73
N GLY A 87 -5.10 3.14 9.22
CA GLY A 87 -5.21 4.51 8.75
C GLY A 87 -4.58 4.76 7.37
N LEU A 88 -4.49 3.75 6.51
CA LEU A 88 -3.97 3.86 5.14
C LEU A 88 -5.07 3.86 4.07
N GLY A 89 -6.34 4.03 4.46
CA GLY A 89 -7.49 3.95 3.55
C GLY A 89 -7.46 4.93 2.37
N TYR A 90 -6.87 6.10 2.55
CA TYR A 90 -6.72 7.15 1.53
C TYR A 90 -5.66 6.84 0.47
N MET A 91 -4.76 5.90 0.73
CA MET A 91 -3.68 5.56 -0.19
C MET A 91 -4.19 4.79 -1.40
N LYS A 92 -3.53 4.99 -2.54
CA LYS A 92 -3.80 4.21 -3.75
C LYS A 92 -3.10 2.85 -3.66
N LEU A 93 -3.78 1.79 -4.16
CA LEU A 93 -3.22 0.44 -4.19
C LEU A 93 -1.91 0.35 -5.01
N GLY A 94 -1.78 1.16 -6.04
CA GLY A 94 -0.58 1.21 -6.89
C GLY A 94 0.44 2.26 -6.49
N GLN A 95 0.33 2.88 -5.31
CA GLN A 95 1.26 3.92 -4.88
C GLN A 95 2.69 3.39 -4.77
N PRO A 96 3.68 4.06 -5.38
CA PRO A 96 5.07 3.63 -5.30
C PRO A 96 5.62 3.75 -3.88
N GLY A 97 6.39 2.75 -3.43
CA GLY A 97 6.92 2.70 -2.07
C GLY A 97 7.85 3.85 -1.70
N ASN A 98 8.54 4.44 -2.68
CA ASN A 98 9.41 5.61 -2.49
C ASN A 98 8.67 6.93 -2.28
N THR A 99 7.34 6.94 -2.44
CA THR A 99 6.49 8.11 -2.18
C THR A 99 5.87 8.09 -0.78
N LEU A 100 6.11 7.03 -0.02
CA LEU A 100 5.57 6.86 1.32
C LEU A 100 6.36 7.70 2.33
N SER A 101 5.66 8.36 3.23
CA SER A 101 6.26 8.91 4.45
C SER A 101 6.77 7.81 5.37
N GLY A 102 7.65 8.15 6.32
CA GLY A 102 8.16 7.18 7.30
C GLY A 102 7.03 6.51 8.08
N GLY A 103 6.04 7.27 8.53
CA GLY A 103 4.87 6.76 9.24
C GLY A 103 3.99 5.85 8.39
N GLU A 104 3.74 6.18 7.11
CA GLU A 104 2.99 5.32 6.18
C GLU A 104 3.71 4.00 5.94
N ALA A 105 5.02 4.04 5.70
CA ALA A 105 5.83 2.83 5.50
C ALA A 105 5.82 1.93 6.75
N GLN A 106 5.85 2.51 7.95
CA GLN A 106 5.77 1.79 9.21
C GLN A 106 4.40 1.14 9.40
N ARG A 107 3.31 1.87 9.16
CA ARG A 107 1.95 1.33 9.23
C ARG A 107 1.69 0.23 8.19
N LEU A 108 2.27 0.36 6.99
CA LEU A 108 2.20 -0.67 5.96
C LEU A 108 2.88 -1.97 6.42
N LYS A 109 4.05 -1.88 7.06
CA LYS A 109 4.73 -3.03 7.67
C LYS A 109 3.89 -3.65 8.78
N LEU A 110 3.29 -2.82 9.63
CA LEU A 110 2.39 -3.28 10.70
C LEU A 110 1.19 -4.04 10.12
N ALA A 111 0.54 -3.50 9.09
CA ALA A 111 -0.57 -4.17 8.41
C ALA A 111 -0.16 -5.53 7.83
N ALA A 112 1.04 -5.63 7.25
CA ALA A 112 1.58 -6.88 6.73
C ALA A 112 1.78 -7.93 7.84
N GLU A 113 2.28 -7.53 9.01
CA GLU A 113 2.43 -8.42 10.16
C GLU A 113 1.07 -8.87 10.73
N LEU A 114 0.10 -7.96 10.85
CA LEU A 114 -1.27 -8.27 11.28
C LEU A 114 -1.99 -9.25 10.36
N SER A 115 -1.70 -9.16 9.05
CA SER A 115 -2.29 -10.06 8.05
C SER A 115 -1.72 -11.47 8.10
N ARG A 116 -0.57 -11.66 8.75
CA ARG A 116 0.05 -12.98 8.95
C ARG A 116 -0.58 -13.69 10.14
N ARG A 117 -0.64 -15.01 10.09
CA ARG A 117 -0.94 -15.80 11.29
C ARG A 117 0.30 -15.78 12.17
N SER A 118 0.20 -15.17 13.36
CA SER A 118 1.28 -15.20 14.37
C SER A 118 1.59 -16.66 14.73
N ARG A 119 2.86 -17.03 14.64
CA ARG A 119 3.37 -18.35 15.03
C ARG A 119 4.34 -18.28 16.21
N GLY A 120 4.28 -17.22 16.99
CA GLY A 120 5.21 -17.05 18.11
C GLY A 120 5.04 -15.71 18.80
N LYS A 121 5.89 -15.47 19.79
CA LYS A 121 5.98 -14.17 20.49
C LYS A 121 6.91 -13.26 19.71
N THR A 122 6.41 -12.12 19.28
CA THR A 122 7.16 -11.10 18.52
C THR A 122 7.28 -9.84 19.35
N LEU A 123 8.44 -9.20 19.30
CA LEU A 123 8.67 -7.86 19.84
C LEU A 123 8.56 -6.86 18.70
N TYR A 124 7.61 -5.94 18.80
CA TYR A 124 7.42 -4.81 17.88
C TYR A 124 7.99 -3.54 18.52
N ILE A 125 8.88 -2.88 17.82
CA ILE A 125 9.39 -1.56 18.20
C ILE A 125 8.90 -0.57 17.15
N LEU A 126 8.11 0.39 17.59
CA LEU A 126 7.45 1.39 16.74
C LEU A 126 7.96 2.77 17.15
N ASP A 127 8.51 3.49 16.19
CA ASP A 127 9.04 4.83 16.39
C ASP A 127 8.08 5.83 15.72
N GLU A 128 7.49 6.71 16.52
CA GLU A 128 6.51 7.72 16.12
C GLU A 128 5.38 7.19 15.20
N PRO A 129 4.71 6.07 15.51
CA PRO A 129 3.72 5.47 14.60
C PRO A 129 2.48 6.32 14.40
N THR A 130 2.26 7.35 15.24
CA THR A 130 1.11 8.27 15.14
C THR A 130 1.40 9.50 14.28
N THR A 131 2.63 9.68 13.79
CA THR A 131 3.01 10.84 12.98
C THR A 131 2.15 10.96 11.71
N GLY A 132 1.52 12.12 11.53
CA GLY A 132 0.65 12.42 10.39
C GLY A 132 -0.73 11.78 10.44
N LEU A 133 -1.14 11.21 11.58
CA LEU A 133 -2.48 10.67 11.79
C LEU A 133 -3.42 11.72 12.42
N HIS A 134 -4.68 11.65 11.99
CA HIS A 134 -5.77 12.31 12.73
C HIS A 134 -6.02 11.55 14.04
N ILE A 135 -6.58 12.22 15.05
CA ILE A 135 -6.78 11.64 16.39
C ILE A 135 -7.63 10.35 16.36
N ASP A 136 -8.62 10.28 15.47
CA ASP A 136 -9.46 9.11 15.31
C ASP A 136 -8.67 7.90 14.78
N ASP A 137 -7.68 8.14 13.90
CA ASP A 137 -6.82 7.10 13.34
C ASP A 137 -5.78 6.63 14.37
N VAL A 138 -5.32 7.53 15.26
CA VAL A 138 -4.50 7.17 16.42
C VAL A 138 -5.26 6.19 17.32
N ALA A 139 -6.53 6.47 17.63
CA ALA A 139 -7.34 5.58 18.45
C ALA A 139 -7.55 4.19 17.80
N ARG A 140 -7.67 4.14 16.46
CA ARG A 140 -7.74 2.87 15.70
C ARG A 140 -6.43 2.12 15.76
N LEU A 141 -5.30 2.81 15.55
CA LEU A 141 -3.96 2.23 15.62
C LEU A 141 -3.69 1.61 17.00
N LEU A 142 -4.02 2.32 18.07
CA LEU A 142 -3.86 1.81 19.45
C LEU A 142 -4.67 0.54 19.70
N LYS A 143 -5.92 0.46 19.21
CA LYS A 143 -6.73 -0.77 19.29
C LYS A 143 -6.08 -1.96 18.58
N ILE A 144 -5.41 -1.71 17.46
CA ILE A 144 -4.72 -2.73 16.70
C ILE A 144 -3.48 -3.21 17.44
N LEU A 145 -2.69 -2.29 17.99
CA LEU A 145 -1.52 -2.61 18.80
C LEU A 145 -1.93 -3.41 20.04
N GLN A 146 -3.04 -3.03 20.69
CA GLN A 146 -3.58 -3.80 21.82
C GLN A 146 -3.93 -5.22 21.41
N ARG A 147 -4.59 -5.43 20.25
CA ARG A 147 -4.87 -6.78 19.72
C ARG A 147 -3.61 -7.62 19.51
N LEU A 148 -2.52 -7.00 19.04
CA LEU A 148 -1.23 -7.70 18.91
C LEU A 148 -0.69 -8.15 20.27
N VAL A 149 -0.77 -7.30 21.28
CA VAL A 149 -0.33 -7.61 22.65
C VAL A 149 -1.20 -8.72 23.25
N ASP A 150 -2.52 -8.66 23.06
CA ASP A 150 -3.48 -9.67 23.54
C ASP A 150 -3.23 -11.05 22.90
N GLN A 151 -2.64 -11.09 21.71
CA GLN A 151 -2.19 -12.31 21.04
C GLN A 151 -0.87 -12.87 21.59
N GLY A 152 -0.30 -12.27 22.65
CA GLY A 152 0.92 -12.69 23.31
C GLY A 152 2.21 -12.09 22.76
N ASN A 153 2.10 -11.04 21.95
CA ASN A 153 3.25 -10.27 21.48
C ASN A 153 3.60 -9.15 22.48
N THR A 154 4.73 -8.50 22.26
CA THR A 154 5.16 -7.31 23.01
C THR A 154 5.30 -6.13 22.07
N ALA A 155 4.77 -4.96 22.42
CA ALA A 155 4.93 -3.73 21.68
C ALA A 155 5.62 -2.67 22.54
N ILE A 156 6.65 -2.04 21.98
CA ILE A 156 7.31 -0.85 22.54
C ILE A 156 7.03 0.30 21.55
N ILE A 157 6.46 1.38 22.07
CA ILE A 157 6.10 2.55 21.30
C ILE A 157 6.92 3.72 21.80
N ILE A 158 7.60 4.40 20.90
CA ILE A 158 8.34 5.64 21.17
C ILE A 158 7.49 6.76 20.57
N GLU A 159 7.05 7.70 21.40
CA GLU A 159 6.22 8.83 20.99
C GLU A 159 6.69 10.12 21.69
N HIS A 160 6.54 11.25 20.99
CA HIS A 160 6.84 12.57 21.53
C HIS A 160 5.58 13.33 21.96
N ASN A 161 4.40 12.96 21.44
CA ASN A 161 3.11 13.51 21.86
C ASN A 161 2.34 12.47 22.68
N LEU A 162 2.07 12.80 23.91
CA LEU A 162 1.22 12.05 24.83
C LEU A 162 -0.20 12.62 24.83
#